data_5ee039c2b58eb6921635a11278ccf2bd
#
_entry.id   5ee039c2b58eb6921635a11278ccf2bd
#
_cell.length_a   1.000
_cell.length_b   1.000
_cell.length_c   1.000
_cell.angle_alpha   90.00
_cell.angle_beta   90.00
_cell.angle_gamma   90.00
#
_symmetry.space_group_name_H-M   'P 1'
#
loop_
_entity.id
_entity.type
_entity.pdbx_description
1 polymer ?
#
loop_
_entity_poly.entity_id
_entity_poly.type
_entity_poly.pdbx_seq_one_letter_code
_entity_poly.pdbx_strand_id
1 'polypeptide(L)'
;MQTILITGAAGDVGTRLRRLLKGVYPRIRISDIRKPADLRADEEFIAADLADYGQVEKITAGTEGIVHLGGYSVEGPWDTIHKSNIVGCYNLFEAAYRTGVKRVVFA
;
A
#
# COMPACT_ATOMS: atom_id res chain seq x y z
N MET A 1 -1.80 -4.91 16.53
CA MET A 1 -1.33 -3.77 15.72
C MET A 1 -2.38 -2.70 15.69
N GLN A 2 -1.98 -1.45 15.79
CA GLN A 2 -2.91 -0.30 15.81
C GLN A 2 -3.20 0.20 14.40
N THR A 3 -2.18 0.33 13.57
CA THR A 3 -2.31 0.90 12.23
C THR A 3 -1.69 -0.02 11.20
N ILE A 4 -2.46 -0.38 10.19
CA ILE A 4 -1.95 -1.11 9.04
C ILE A 4 -2.09 -0.28 7.77
N LEU A 5 -1.19 -0.52 6.83
CA LEU A 5 -1.23 0.08 5.50
C LEU A 5 -1.57 -1.01 4.49
N ILE A 6 -2.48 -0.70 3.58
CA ILE A 6 -2.76 -1.54 2.41
C ILE A 6 -2.39 -0.75 1.18
N THR A 7 -1.42 -1.23 0.42
CA THR A 7 -1.10 -0.65 -0.89
C THR A 7 -1.88 -1.38 -1.98
N GLY A 8 -2.09 -0.74 -3.12
CA GLY A 8 -2.93 -1.31 -4.17
C GLY A 8 -4.39 -1.39 -3.78
N ALA A 9 -4.81 -0.47 -2.92
CA ALA A 9 -6.11 -0.53 -2.25
C ALA A 9 -7.29 -0.35 -3.19
N ALA A 10 -7.10 0.28 -4.35
CA ALA A 10 -8.16 0.49 -5.34
C ALA A 10 -8.31 -0.69 -6.31
N GLY A 11 -7.41 -1.68 -6.28
CA GLY A 11 -7.51 -2.87 -7.10
C GLY A 11 -8.54 -3.87 -6.59
N ASP A 12 -8.73 -4.96 -7.33
CA ASP A 12 -9.75 -5.97 -7.00
C ASP A 12 -9.47 -6.65 -5.65
N VAL A 13 -8.25 -7.12 -5.45
CA VAL A 13 -7.88 -7.79 -4.20
C VAL A 13 -7.92 -6.80 -3.03
N GLY A 14 -7.39 -5.59 -3.24
CA GLY A 14 -7.39 -4.54 -2.24
C GLY A 14 -8.80 -4.16 -1.79
N THR A 15 -9.71 -4.02 -2.73
CA THR A 15 -11.12 -3.70 -2.44
C THR A 15 -11.76 -4.78 -1.57
N ARG A 16 -11.53 -6.05 -1.89
CA ARG A 16 -12.06 -7.17 -1.10
C ARG A 16 -11.44 -7.23 0.29
N LEU A 17 -10.14 -7.05 0.37
CA LEU A 17 -9.42 -7.10 1.65
C LEU A 17 -9.87 -5.98 2.58
N ARG A 18 -10.08 -4.79 2.06
CA ARG A 18 -10.58 -3.66 2.84
C ARG A 18 -11.92 -3.96 3.50
N ARG A 19 -12.80 -4.64 2.79
CA ARG A 19 -14.11 -5.06 3.33
C ARG A 19 -13.94 -6.10 4.43
N LEU A 20 -13.07 -7.07 4.24
CA LEU A 20 -12.83 -8.14 5.21
C LEU A 20 -12.16 -7.62 6.49
N LEU A 21 -11.33 -6.61 6.39
CA LEU A 21 -10.59 -6.08 7.53
C LEU A 21 -11.32 -4.94 8.26
N LYS A 22 -12.51 -4.58 7.81
CA LYS A 22 -13.31 -3.54 8.48
C LYS A 22 -13.53 -3.91 9.95
N GLY A 23 -13.09 -3.03 10.84
CA GLY A 23 -13.24 -3.24 12.28
C GLY A 23 -12.22 -4.19 12.91
N VAL A 24 -11.36 -4.83 12.12
CA VAL A 24 -10.32 -5.74 12.65
C VAL A 24 -9.16 -4.97 13.25
N TYR A 25 -8.79 -3.85 12.66
CA TYR A 25 -7.73 -2.98 13.15
C TYR A 25 -8.28 -1.61 13.49
N PRO A 26 -7.75 -0.95 14.55
CA PRO A 26 -8.21 0.39 14.94
C PRO A 26 -8.06 1.43 13.83
N ARG A 27 -6.98 1.35 13.05
CA ARG A 27 -6.71 2.29 11.96
C ARG A 27 -6.25 1.55 10.72
N ILE A 28 -6.88 1.85 9.59
CA ILE A 28 -6.50 1.32 8.29
C ILE A 28 -6.14 2.50 7.39
N ARG A 29 -4.88 2.54 7.01
CA ARG A 29 -4.41 3.47 5.98
C ARG A 29 -4.37 2.73 4.66
N ILE A 30 -4.89 3.35 3.62
CA ILE A 30 -4.89 2.78 2.29
C ILE A 30 -4.18 3.70 1.31
N SER A 31 -3.52 3.12 0.34
CA SER A 31 -2.80 3.87 -0.69
C SER A 31 -2.93 3.23 -2.05
N ASP A 32 -3.02 4.08 -3.04
CA ASP A 32 -2.99 3.73 -4.45
C ASP A 32 -2.67 5.02 -5.22
N ILE A 33 -2.50 4.91 -6.53
CA ILE A 33 -2.35 6.08 -7.39
C ILE A 33 -3.65 6.88 -7.41
N ARG A 34 -4.80 6.18 -7.43
CA ARG A 34 -6.13 6.80 -7.46
C ARG A 34 -6.90 6.51 -6.19
N LYS A 35 -7.65 7.50 -5.75
CA LYS A 35 -8.55 7.36 -4.60
C LYS A 35 -9.70 6.42 -4.95
N PRO A 36 -9.95 5.38 -4.12
CA PRO A 36 -11.11 4.53 -4.33
C PRO A 36 -12.42 5.31 -4.20
N ALA A 37 -13.39 4.98 -5.07
CA ALA A 37 -14.70 5.62 -5.02
C ALA A 37 -15.49 5.23 -3.75
N ASP A 38 -15.20 4.04 -3.20
CA ASP A 38 -15.88 3.49 -2.03
C ASP A 38 -15.10 3.71 -0.72
N LEU A 39 -14.31 4.77 -0.64
CA LEU A 39 -13.55 5.10 0.57
C LEU A 39 -14.49 5.27 1.76
N ARG A 40 -14.21 4.54 2.85
CA ARG A 40 -15.00 4.62 4.08
C ARG A 40 -14.43 5.70 5.01
N ALA A 41 -15.29 6.19 5.91
CA ALA A 41 -14.90 7.21 6.89
C ALA A 41 -13.85 6.70 7.89
N ASP A 42 -13.78 5.38 8.10
CA ASP A 42 -12.82 4.76 9.00
C ASP A 42 -11.47 4.46 8.34
N GLU A 43 -11.30 4.82 7.07
CA GLU A 43 -10.06 4.62 6.32
C GLU A 43 -9.38 5.96 6.06
N GLU A 44 -8.06 5.96 6.15
CA GLU A 44 -7.23 7.10 5.74
C GLU A 44 -6.62 6.80 4.36
N PHE A 45 -6.90 7.63 3.37
CA PHE A 45 -6.32 7.48 2.04
C PHE A 45 -5.19 8.48 1.83
N ILE A 46 -4.03 7.97 1.39
CA ILE A 46 -2.91 8.80 0.97
C ILE A 46 -2.46 8.30 -0.40
N ALA A 47 -2.56 9.13 -1.41
CA ALA A 47 -2.09 8.79 -2.74
C ALA A 47 -0.57 8.66 -2.76
N ALA A 48 -0.07 7.66 -3.45
CA ALA A 48 1.37 7.48 -3.62
C ALA A 48 1.69 6.73 -4.91
N ASP A 49 2.74 7.19 -5.57
CA ASP A 49 3.40 6.44 -6.64
C ASP A 49 4.53 5.64 -5.99
N LEU A 50 4.47 4.32 -6.12
CA LEU A 50 5.48 3.43 -5.53
C LEU A 50 6.88 3.65 -6.10
N ALA A 51 7.00 4.22 -7.29
CA ALA A 51 8.29 4.55 -7.88
C ALA A 51 8.96 5.78 -7.23
N ASP A 52 8.21 6.54 -6.43
CA ASP A 52 8.72 7.73 -5.73
C ASP A 52 8.96 7.38 -4.26
N TYR A 53 10.21 7.26 -3.86
CA TYR A 53 10.57 6.84 -2.50
C TYR A 53 10.00 7.77 -1.43
N GLY A 54 10.04 9.09 -1.64
CA GLY A 54 9.52 10.05 -0.67
C GLY A 54 8.03 9.88 -0.40
N GLN A 55 7.25 9.56 -1.43
CA GLN A 55 5.82 9.27 -1.27
C GLN A 55 5.62 7.95 -0.53
N VAL A 56 6.43 6.93 -0.83
CA VAL A 56 6.36 5.63 -0.15
C VAL A 56 6.71 5.78 1.32
N GLU A 57 7.71 6.58 1.65
CA GLU A 57 8.08 6.83 3.04
C GLU A 57 6.92 7.47 3.82
N LYS A 58 6.20 8.40 3.21
CA LYS A 58 5.04 9.02 3.85
C LYS A 58 3.93 8.03 4.18
N ILE A 59 3.64 7.10 3.29
CA ILE A 59 2.56 6.14 3.54
C ILE A 59 2.95 5.06 4.54
N THR A 60 4.23 4.75 4.68
CA THR A 60 4.70 3.73 5.64
C THR A 60 4.88 4.30 7.05
N ALA A 61 5.13 5.60 7.18
CA ALA A 61 5.39 6.23 8.47
C ALA A 61 4.22 6.06 9.43
N GLY A 62 4.49 5.61 10.63
CA GLY A 62 3.48 5.43 11.68
C GLY A 62 2.64 4.15 11.52
N THR A 63 2.92 3.29 10.56
CA THR A 63 2.25 2.01 10.43
C THR A 63 3.07 0.89 11.07
N GLU A 64 2.39 -0.15 11.54
CA GLU A 64 3.04 -1.30 12.16
C GLU A 64 3.08 -2.50 11.25
N GLY A 65 2.11 -2.63 10.37
CA GLY A 65 2.03 -3.70 9.40
C GLY A 65 1.62 -3.18 8.03
N ILE A 66 2.07 -3.87 6.99
CA ILE A 66 1.75 -3.52 5.61
C ILE A 66 1.27 -4.76 4.89
N VAL A 67 0.17 -4.64 4.16
CA VAL A 67 -0.21 -5.60 3.13
C VAL A 67 0.07 -4.94 1.78
N HIS A 68 1.09 -5.43 1.10
CA HIS A 68 1.56 -4.84 -0.16
C HIS A 68 0.93 -5.55 -1.35
N LEU A 69 -0.10 -4.94 -1.92
CA LEU A 69 -0.79 -5.40 -3.13
C LEU A 69 -0.52 -4.48 -4.31
N GLY A 70 0.21 -3.40 -4.09
CA GLY A 70 0.54 -2.44 -5.14
C GLY A 70 1.49 -3.02 -6.18
N GLY A 71 1.42 -2.48 -7.39
CA GLY A 71 2.21 -2.93 -8.51
C GLY A 71 1.33 -3.13 -9.74
N TYR A 72 1.97 -3.53 -10.83
CA TYR A 72 1.27 -3.81 -12.08
C TYR A 72 1.04 -5.31 -12.18
N SER A 73 -0.22 -5.73 -12.11
CA SER A 73 -0.60 -7.14 -11.95
C SER A 73 -0.70 -7.93 -13.25
N VAL A 74 -0.57 -7.27 -14.41
CA VAL A 74 -0.66 -7.90 -15.72
C VAL A 74 0.62 -7.63 -16.50
N GLU A 75 0.84 -8.35 -17.62
CA GLU A 75 1.96 -8.07 -18.48
C GLU A 75 1.82 -6.71 -19.15
N GLY A 76 2.92 -6.03 -19.35
CA GLY A 76 2.94 -4.70 -19.95
C GLY A 76 4.35 -4.28 -20.35
N PRO A 77 4.53 -3.02 -20.77
CA PRO A 77 5.85 -2.50 -21.13
C PRO A 77 6.85 -2.65 -19.97
N TRP A 78 8.09 -2.94 -20.33
CA TRP A 78 9.16 -3.14 -19.33
C TRP A 78 9.28 -1.98 -18.36
N ASP A 79 9.20 -0.74 -18.83
CA ASP A 79 9.32 0.43 -17.96
C ASP A 79 8.22 0.47 -16.90
N THR A 80 6.99 0.11 -17.24
CA THR A 80 5.86 0.07 -16.31
C THR A 80 6.08 -1.01 -15.25
N ILE A 81 6.46 -2.21 -15.67
CA ILE A 81 6.73 -3.33 -14.75
C ILE A 81 7.92 -3.01 -13.88
N HIS A 82 8.99 -2.47 -14.43
CA HIS A 82 10.20 -2.10 -13.68
C HIS A 82 9.89 -1.08 -12.58
N LYS A 83 9.20 0.01 -12.93
CA LYS A 83 8.87 1.06 -11.97
C LYS A 83 7.87 0.61 -10.91
N SER A 84 6.83 -0.12 -11.32
CA SER A 84 5.76 -0.50 -10.40
C SER A 84 6.11 -1.70 -9.55
N ASN A 85 6.73 -2.73 -10.13
CA ASN A 85 6.96 -4.00 -9.45
C ASN A 85 8.35 -4.11 -8.85
N ILE A 86 9.38 -3.66 -9.53
CA ILE A 86 10.76 -3.79 -9.05
C ILE A 86 11.14 -2.59 -8.19
N VAL A 87 11.10 -1.38 -8.75
CA VAL A 87 11.46 -0.17 -8.00
C VAL A 87 10.47 0.09 -6.88
N GLY A 88 9.17 -0.08 -7.14
CA GLY A 88 8.12 0.11 -6.14
C GLY A 88 8.27 -0.86 -4.96
N CYS A 89 8.54 -2.13 -5.24
CA CYS A 89 8.75 -3.13 -4.19
C CYS A 89 9.99 -2.80 -3.35
N TYR A 90 11.10 -2.45 -3.99
CA TYR A 90 12.32 -2.02 -3.29
C TYR A 90 12.02 -0.82 -2.38
N ASN A 91 11.36 0.20 -2.93
CA ASN A 91 11.03 1.40 -2.17
C ASN A 91 10.18 1.07 -0.95
N LEU A 92 9.19 0.20 -1.11
CA LEU A 92 8.32 -0.17 0.00
C LEU A 92 9.08 -0.88 1.11
N PHE A 93 9.90 -1.87 0.79
CA PHE A 93 10.66 -2.60 1.80
C PHE A 93 11.70 -1.70 2.46
N GLU A 94 12.37 -0.85 1.70
CA GLU A 94 13.34 0.09 2.27
C GLU A 94 12.66 1.10 3.21
N ALA A 95 11.54 1.67 2.79
CA ALA A 95 10.79 2.60 3.62
C ALA A 95 10.23 1.91 4.87
N ALA A 96 9.71 0.70 4.73
CA ALA A 96 9.22 -0.08 5.86
C ALA A 96 10.33 -0.32 6.90
N TYR A 97 11.51 -0.68 6.43
CA TYR A 97 12.67 -0.86 7.30
C TYR A 97 13.02 0.43 8.04
N ARG A 98 13.13 1.53 7.32
CA ARG A 98 13.54 2.83 7.89
C ARG A 98 12.51 3.44 8.83
N THR A 99 11.22 3.20 8.59
CA THR A 99 10.15 3.75 9.42
C THR A 99 9.71 2.81 10.56
N GLY A 100 10.36 1.66 10.69
CA GLY A 100 10.13 0.76 11.82
C GLY A 100 8.89 -0.12 11.70
N VAL A 101 8.44 -0.40 10.49
CA VAL A 101 7.32 -1.32 10.25
C VAL A 101 7.72 -2.73 10.71
N LYS A 102 6.83 -3.39 11.45
CA LYS A 102 7.14 -4.70 12.06
C LYS A 102 6.87 -5.87 11.14
N ARG A 103 5.86 -5.77 10.26
CA ARG A 103 5.47 -6.86 9.36
C ARG A 103 5.07 -6.35 8.01
N VAL A 104 5.50 -7.07 6.96
CA VAL A 104 5.05 -6.85 5.59
C VAL A 104 4.55 -8.16 5.03
N VAL A 105 3.31 -8.18 4.54
CA VAL A 105 2.76 -9.28 3.76
C VAL A 105 2.78 -8.84 2.31
N PHE A 106 3.46 -9.61 1.50
CA PHE A 106 3.63 -9.34 0.07
C PHE A 106 2.85 -10.35 -0.75
N ALA A 107 2.08 -9.85 -1.69
CA ALA A 107 1.31 -10.71 -2.59
C ALA A 107 1.56 -10.39 -4.06
#